data_3c0178fb4645b92b404aa1b39482a1b5
#
_entry.id   3c0178fb4645b92b404aa1b39482a1b5
#
_cell.length_a   1.000
_cell.length_b   1.000
_cell.length_c   1.000
_cell.angle_alpha   90.00
_cell.angle_beta   90.00
_cell.angle_gamma   90.00
#
_symmetry.space_group_name_H-M   'P 1'
#
loop_
_entity.id
_entity.type
_entity.pdbx_description
1 polymer ?
#
loop_
_entity_poly.entity_id
_entity_poly.type
_entity_poly.pdbx_seq_one_letter_code
_entity_poly.pdbx_strand_id
1 'polypeptide(L)'
;MLRLSSGASQPRRSPEDETASAYTVNLDLSPEDRRFRDEVRAFLSTALTGDLIAAGRLATSVFTAPGHSLRWQRILHAQGWAAPAWPREHGGPGWSEMQRHIFSEECARAGAPNLAPMGLKMVGPCIMGFGTPEQKAHYLPRILSGEDYWCQGYSEPGAGSDLASLQLRAVRDGDRYVLNGSKIWTTHAHHANRMFCLARTRTDGRPQAGITFLLLDMAAAGVRVDPIITLAGEHEVNQVFFDDVCVPVANRLGEENQGWTVENTFWSSSAAARRRPG
;
A
#
# COMPACT_ATOMS: atom_id res chain seq x y z
N MET A 1 85.34 -9.42 0.39
CA MET A 1 84.06 -9.31 -0.43
C MET A 1 82.90 -9.54 0.47
N LEU A 2 82.28 -8.47 0.98
CA LEU A 2 81.11 -8.48 1.85
C LEU A 2 79.95 -8.02 0.99
N ARG A 3 78.92 -8.88 0.85
CA ARG A 3 77.62 -8.52 0.21
C ARG A 3 76.68 -7.95 1.29
N LEU A 4 76.34 -6.71 1.15
CA LEU A 4 75.22 -6.07 1.91
C LEU A 4 73.94 -6.43 1.27
N SER A 5 72.99 -7.13 2.00
CA SER A 5 71.64 -7.36 1.64
C SER A 5 70.77 -6.16 2.11
N SER A 6 70.29 -5.38 1.18
CA SER A 6 69.36 -4.31 1.46
C SER A 6 67.93 -4.91 1.71
N GLY A 7 67.51 -4.95 2.96
CA GLY A 7 66.12 -5.23 3.33
C GLY A 7 65.28 -4.02 3.05
N ALA A 8 64.44 -4.08 2.04
CA ALA A 8 63.39 -3.08 1.81
C ALA A 8 62.26 -3.33 2.81
N SER A 9 62.13 -2.43 3.79
CA SER A 9 60.96 -2.40 4.69
C SER A 9 59.73 -1.97 3.90
N GLN A 10 58.70 -2.83 3.87
CA GLN A 10 57.39 -2.43 3.38
C GLN A 10 56.79 -1.33 4.28
N PRO A 11 56.15 -0.30 3.72
CA PRO A 11 55.49 0.73 4.50
C PRO A 11 54.35 0.12 5.30
N ARG A 12 54.29 0.39 6.61
CA ARG A 12 53.14 0.04 7.47
C ARG A 12 51.94 0.81 6.99
N ARG A 13 50.82 0.12 6.67
CA ARG A 13 49.53 0.72 6.39
C ARG A 13 49.08 1.50 7.63
N SER A 14 48.58 2.70 7.43
CA SER A 14 48.01 3.51 8.52
C SER A 14 46.67 2.90 9.00
N PRO A 15 46.28 3.11 10.28
CA PRO A 15 45.00 2.67 10.78
C PRO A 15 43.79 3.27 10.02
N GLU A 16 44.00 4.37 9.31
CA GLU A 16 42.98 5.04 8.48
C GLU A 16 42.72 4.28 7.18
N ASP A 17 43.67 3.51 6.63
CA ASP A 17 43.50 2.68 5.44
C ASP A 17 42.65 1.41 5.72
N GLU A 18 42.65 0.90 6.96
CA GLU A 18 41.83 -0.24 7.36
C GLU A 18 40.36 0.14 7.60
N THR A 19 40.08 1.38 8.06
CA THR A 19 38.72 1.86 8.29
C THR A 19 38.00 2.27 7.00
N ALA A 20 38.72 2.72 5.97
CA ALA A 20 38.14 3.08 4.68
C ALA A 20 37.64 1.86 3.88
N SER A 21 38.17 0.66 4.15
CA SER A 21 37.70 -0.59 3.48
C SER A 21 36.42 -1.17 4.03
N ALA A 22 35.95 -0.71 5.21
CA ALA A 22 34.81 -1.30 5.91
C ALA A 22 33.44 -0.75 5.43
N TYR A 23 33.41 0.29 4.60
CA TYR A 23 32.15 0.96 4.17
C TYR A 23 31.95 0.99 2.66
N THR A 24 32.56 0.09 1.92
CA THR A 24 32.28 -0.02 0.48
C THR A 24 30.94 -0.76 0.31
N VAL A 25 29.87 -0.03 0.06
CA VAL A 25 28.57 -0.62 -0.31
C VAL A 25 28.73 -1.23 -1.70
N ASN A 26 28.67 -2.55 -1.79
CA ASN A 26 28.62 -3.23 -3.08
C ASN A 26 27.20 -3.13 -3.65
N LEU A 27 27.03 -2.39 -4.73
CA LEU A 27 25.75 -2.21 -5.45
C LEU A 27 25.55 -3.25 -6.57
N ASP A 28 26.48 -4.18 -6.75
CA ASP A 28 26.38 -5.20 -7.78
C ASP A 28 25.29 -6.23 -7.41
N LEU A 29 24.40 -6.49 -8.35
CA LEU A 29 23.42 -7.54 -8.21
C LEU A 29 24.08 -8.93 -8.15
N SER A 30 23.59 -9.80 -7.28
CA SER A 30 23.99 -11.21 -7.25
C SER A 30 23.66 -11.91 -8.59
N PRO A 31 24.28 -13.06 -8.90
CA PRO A 31 23.88 -13.83 -10.08
C PRO A 31 22.39 -14.24 -10.09
N GLU A 32 21.82 -14.48 -8.91
CA GLU A 32 20.38 -14.78 -8.75
C GLU A 32 19.51 -13.55 -9.05
N ASP A 33 19.86 -12.39 -8.51
CA ASP A 33 19.13 -11.14 -8.74
C ASP A 33 19.21 -10.70 -10.20
N ARG A 34 20.35 -10.95 -10.87
CA ARG A 34 20.48 -10.70 -12.31
C ARG A 34 19.54 -11.58 -13.12
N ARG A 35 19.44 -12.90 -12.81
CA ARG A 35 18.50 -13.80 -13.48
C ARG A 35 17.05 -13.36 -13.26
N PHE A 36 16.71 -13.00 -12.03
CA PHE A 36 15.38 -12.47 -11.70
C PHE A 36 15.07 -11.19 -12.48
N ARG A 37 16.00 -10.25 -12.55
CA ARG A 37 15.84 -9.04 -13.35
C ARG A 37 15.58 -9.35 -14.83
N ASP A 38 16.32 -10.30 -15.39
CA ASP A 38 16.17 -10.67 -16.80
C ASP A 38 14.84 -11.37 -17.05
N GLU A 39 14.32 -12.17 -16.10
CA GLU A 39 12.97 -12.73 -16.09
C GLU A 39 11.91 -11.62 -16.10
N VAL A 40 12.03 -10.63 -15.19
CA VAL A 40 11.12 -9.48 -15.13
C VAL A 40 11.12 -8.71 -16.47
N ARG A 41 12.28 -8.45 -17.06
CA ARG A 41 12.39 -7.77 -18.36
C ARG A 41 11.71 -8.55 -19.49
N ALA A 42 11.93 -9.85 -19.54
CA ALA A 42 11.29 -10.73 -20.53
C ALA A 42 9.76 -10.68 -20.38
N PHE A 43 9.24 -10.78 -19.17
CA PHE A 43 7.81 -10.63 -18.90
C PHE A 43 7.28 -9.26 -19.33
N LEU A 44 7.91 -8.17 -18.92
CA LEU A 44 7.48 -6.81 -19.25
C LEU A 44 7.48 -6.57 -20.78
N SER A 45 8.47 -7.10 -21.51
CA SER A 45 8.54 -6.93 -22.97
C SER A 45 7.38 -7.57 -23.71
N THR A 46 6.73 -8.58 -23.15
CA THR A 46 5.58 -9.27 -23.74
C THR A 46 4.24 -8.82 -23.17
N ALA A 47 4.19 -8.47 -21.88
CA ALA A 47 2.96 -8.17 -21.15
C ALA A 47 2.53 -6.70 -21.26
N LEU A 48 3.49 -5.76 -21.40
CA LEU A 48 3.20 -4.34 -21.57
C LEU A 48 2.89 -4.00 -23.02
N THR A 49 1.63 -3.68 -23.28
CA THR A 49 1.17 -3.18 -24.59
C THR A 49 1.42 -1.67 -24.71
N GLY A 50 1.48 -1.16 -25.96
CA GLY A 50 1.78 0.25 -26.21
C GLY A 50 0.83 1.24 -25.54
N ASP A 51 -0.45 0.88 -25.42
CA ASP A 51 -1.46 1.69 -24.71
C ASP A 51 -1.24 1.72 -23.19
N LEU A 52 -0.80 0.60 -22.56
CA LEU A 52 -0.44 0.57 -21.15
C LEU A 52 0.81 1.41 -20.89
N ILE A 53 1.83 1.33 -21.74
CA ILE A 53 3.03 2.16 -21.65
C ILE A 53 2.67 3.65 -21.79
N ALA A 54 1.83 4.00 -22.77
CA ALA A 54 1.36 5.37 -22.93
C ALA A 54 0.63 5.86 -21.68
N ALA A 55 -0.28 5.06 -21.12
CA ALA A 55 -1.02 5.40 -19.92
C ALA A 55 -0.10 5.57 -18.69
N GLY A 56 0.95 4.76 -18.55
CA GLY A 56 1.93 4.89 -17.47
C GLY A 56 2.79 6.15 -17.60
N ARG A 57 3.23 6.49 -18.82
CA ARG A 57 4.08 7.66 -19.08
C ARG A 57 3.34 8.99 -19.08
N LEU A 58 2.07 8.99 -19.47
CA LEU A 58 1.24 10.19 -19.59
C LEU A 58 0.38 10.44 -18.33
N ALA A 59 0.55 9.65 -17.27
CA ALA A 59 -0.16 9.88 -16.02
C ALA A 59 0.21 11.26 -15.46
N THR A 60 -0.77 12.16 -15.38
CA THR A 60 -0.63 13.52 -14.84
C THR A 60 -0.73 13.53 -13.31
N SER A 61 -1.22 12.45 -12.74
CA SER A 61 -1.42 12.21 -11.31
C SER A 61 -0.52 11.08 -10.81
N VAL A 62 -0.49 10.89 -9.49
CA VAL A 62 0.20 9.76 -8.84
C VAL A 62 -0.37 8.42 -9.30
N PHE A 63 -1.63 8.41 -9.72
CA PHE A 63 -2.36 7.21 -10.11
C PHE A 63 -2.65 7.21 -11.62
N THR A 64 -2.44 6.06 -12.24
CA THR A 64 -2.92 5.83 -13.60
C THR A 64 -4.43 5.62 -13.58
N ALA A 65 -5.15 6.09 -14.61
CA ALA A 65 -6.59 5.91 -14.75
C ALA A 65 -7.01 4.45 -14.50
N PRO A 66 -8.11 4.20 -13.75
CA PRO A 66 -8.49 2.86 -13.28
C PRO A 66 -8.62 1.81 -14.38
N GLY A 67 -9.08 2.19 -15.57
CA GLY A 67 -9.17 1.26 -16.71
C GLY A 67 -7.83 0.62 -17.10
N HIS A 68 -6.75 1.39 -17.10
CA HIS A 68 -5.40 0.89 -17.42
C HIS A 68 -4.73 0.23 -16.20
N SER A 69 -4.85 0.84 -15.01
CA SER A 69 -4.24 0.28 -13.80
C SER A 69 -4.83 -1.06 -13.40
N LEU A 70 -6.16 -1.24 -13.50
CA LEU A 70 -6.83 -2.51 -13.22
C LEU A 70 -6.52 -3.58 -14.28
N ARG A 71 -6.43 -3.19 -15.56
CA ARG A 71 -6.01 -4.12 -16.62
C ARG A 71 -4.58 -4.61 -16.36
N TRP A 72 -3.67 -3.72 -16.00
CA TRP A 72 -2.31 -4.06 -15.64
C TRP A 72 -2.26 -4.95 -14.38
N GLN A 73 -3.05 -4.63 -13.37
CA GLN A 73 -3.16 -5.44 -12.16
C GLN A 73 -3.62 -6.87 -12.45
N ARG A 74 -4.59 -7.07 -13.35
CA ARG A 74 -5.05 -8.41 -13.76
C ARG A 74 -3.97 -9.20 -14.47
N ILE A 75 -3.17 -8.55 -15.32
CA ILE A 75 -2.01 -9.18 -15.97
C ILE A 75 -0.99 -9.62 -14.93
N LEU A 76 -0.66 -8.76 -13.98
CA LEU A 76 0.24 -9.10 -12.88
C LEU A 76 -0.35 -10.18 -11.96
N HIS A 77 -1.65 -10.17 -11.72
CA HIS A 77 -2.32 -11.19 -10.92
C HIS A 77 -2.25 -12.57 -11.57
N ALA A 78 -2.47 -12.66 -12.87
CA ALA A 78 -2.33 -13.90 -13.64
C ALA A 78 -0.90 -14.47 -13.57
N GLN A 79 0.11 -13.63 -13.43
CA GLN A 79 1.52 -14.00 -13.24
C GLN A 79 1.86 -14.30 -11.76
N GLY A 80 0.96 -13.99 -10.80
CA GLY A 80 1.23 -14.10 -9.37
C GLY A 80 2.05 -12.92 -8.80
N TRP A 81 2.12 -11.79 -9.50
CA TRP A 81 3.01 -10.64 -9.20
C TRP A 81 2.27 -9.36 -8.79
N ALA A 82 0.94 -9.40 -8.62
CA ALA A 82 0.14 -8.21 -8.30
C ALA A 82 0.49 -7.56 -6.96
N ALA A 83 0.93 -8.36 -5.98
CA ALA A 83 1.27 -7.89 -4.64
C ALA A 83 2.67 -8.33 -4.23
N PRO A 84 3.74 -7.67 -4.71
CA PRO A 84 5.14 -8.06 -4.48
C PRO A 84 5.54 -8.19 -3.02
N ALA A 85 4.90 -7.44 -2.13
CA ALA A 85 5.20 -7.40 -0.69
C ALA A 85 4.36 -8.38 0.14
N TRP A 86 3.37 -9.05 -0.47
CA TRP A 86 2.52 -9.97 0.28
C TRP A 86 3.20 -11.32 0.50
N PRO A 87 2.97 -11.97 1.64
CA PRO A 87 3.46 -13.32 1.90
C PRO A 87 2.74 -14.35 0.99
N ARG A 88 3.37 -15.51 0.79
CA ARG A 88 2.86 -16.55 -0.11
C ARG A 88 1.50 -17.08 0.30
N GLU A 89 1.26 -17.24 1.60
CA GLU A 89 -0.01 -17.71 2.16
C GLU A 89 -1.21 -16.80 1.84
N HIS A 90 -0.93 -15.56 1.43
CA HIS A 90 -1.95 -14.57 1.04
C HIS A 90 -1.89 -14.22 -0.46
N GLY A 91 -1.21 -15.06 -1.27
CA GLY A 91 -1.18 -14.90 -2.74
C GLY A 91 -0.08 -13.96 -3.25
N GLY A 92 0.87 -13.56 -2.42
CA GLY A 92 2.08 -12.85 -2.85
C GLY A 92 3.15 -13.79 -3.39
N PRO A 93 4.14 -13.31 -4.15
CA PRO A 93 5.21 -14.13 -4.71
C PRO A 93 6.26 -14.55 -3.69
N GLY A 94 6.27 -13.95 -2.49
CA GLY A 94 7.25 -14.21 -1.44
C GLY A 94 8.66 -13.74 -1.81
N TRP A 95 8.78 -12.63 -2.51
CA TRP A 95 10.05 -12.05 -2.96
C TRP A 95 10.85 -11.42 -1.83
N SER A 96 12.18 -11.49 -1.96
CA SER A 96 13.12 -10.74 -1.14
C SER A 96 12.96 -9.23 -1.35
N GLU A 97 13.53 -8.42 -0.44
CA GLU A 97 13.51 -6.95 -0.61
C GLU A 97 14.23 -6.51 -1.89
N MET A 98 15.33 -7.19 -2.26
CA MET A 98 16.06 -6.91 -3.49
C MET A 98 15.22 -7.24 -4.73
N GLN A 99 14.53 -8.39 -4.75
CA GLN A 99 13.64 -8.75 -5.85
C GLN A 99 12.48 -7.77 -6.01
N ARG A 100 11.88 -7.31 -4.89
CA ARG A 100 10.84 -6.27 -4.91
C ARG A 100 11.36 -4.95 -5.47
N HIS A 101 12.59 -4.56 -5.10
CA HIS A 101 13.24 -3.37 -5.63
C HIS A 101 13.47 -3.50 -7.14
N ILE A 102 14.08 -4.61 -7.59
CA ILE A 102 14.32 -4.89 -9.01
C ILE A 102 13.01 -4.81 -9.81
N PHE A 103 11.97 -5.49 -9.34
CA PHE A 103 10.67 -5.47 -10.01
C PHE A 103 10.10 -4.06 -10.14
N SER A 104 10.14 -3.28 -9.06
CA SER A 104 9.64 -1.90 -9.05
C SER A 104 10.43 -1.02 -10.03
N GLU A 105 11.75 -1.14 -10.04
CA GLU A 105 12.63 -0.37 -10.93
C GLU A 105 12.41 -0.73 -12.41
N GLU A 106 12.34 -2.02 -12.72
CA GLU A 106 12.13 -2.47 -14.10
C GLU A 106 10.73 -2.10 -14.63
N CYS A 107 9.69 -2.17 -13.77
CA CYS A 107 8.35 -1.67 -14.12
C CYS A 107 8.37 -0.17 -14.44
N ALA A 108 9.03 0.64 -13.60
CA ALA A 108 9.15 2.08 -13.82
C ALA A 108 9.92 2.40 -15.11
N ARG A 109 11.03 1.73 -15.37
CA ARG A 109 11.82 1.87 -16.61
C ARG A 109 11.04 1.49 -17.87
N ALA A 110 10.23 0.45 -17.78
CA ALA A 110 9.38 0.01 -18.88
C ALA A 110 8.16 0.93 -19.13
N GLY A 111 7.86 1.83 -18.19
CA GLY A 111 6.68 2.69 -18.26
C GLY A 111 5.38 1.97 -17.91
N ALA A 112 5.44 0.98 -17.03
CA ALA A 112 4.25 0.28 -16.55
C ALA A 112 3.31 1.20 -15.78
N PRO A 113 1.98 1.04 -15.89
CA PRO A 113 1.01 1.81 -15.13
C PRO A 113 1.18 1.61 -13.62
N ASN A 114 1.04 2.69 -12.84
CA ASN A 114 0.97 2.60 -11.39
C ASN A 114 -0.33 1.93 -10.95
N LEU A 115 -0.23 0.98 -10.03
CA LEU A 115 -1.39 0.35 -9.41
C LEU A 115 -1.91 1.22 -8.25
N ALA A 116 -3.24 1.25 -8.08
CA ALA A 116 -3.85 1.90 -6.93
C ALA A 116 -3.42 1.21 -5.61
N PRO A 117 -2.84 1.95 -4.66
CA PRO A 117 -2.25 1.35 -3.47
C PRO A 117 -3.27 0.95 -2.40
N MET A 118 -4.49 1.49 -2.45
CA MET A 118 -5.48 1.39 -1.38
C MET A 118 -5.81 -0.07 -1.02
N GLY A 119 -6.02 -0.93 -2.03
CA GLY A 119 -6.23 -2.37 -1.82
C GLY A 119 -4.93 -3.08 -1.45
N LEU A 120 -3.94 -3.00 -2.35
CA LEU A 120 -2.73 -3.83 -2.30
C LEU A 120 -1.75 -3.44 -1.19
N LYS A 121 -1.60 -2.14 -0.90
CA LYS A 121 -0.57 -1.63 0.02
C LYS A 121 -1.13 -1.11 1.34
N MET A 122 -2.46 -0.87 1.43
CA MET A 122 -3.09 -0.29 2.62
C MET A 122 -4.02 -1.30 3.29
N VAL A 123 -5.26 -1.48 2.82
CA VAL A 123 -6.23 -2.32 3.50
C VAL A 123 -5.87 -3.82 3.49
N GLY A 124 -5.24 -4.33 2.44
CA GLY A 124 -4.82 -5.73 2.37
C GLY A 124 -3.94 -6.15 3.55
N PRO A 125 -2.83 -5.44 3.84
CA PRO A 125 -2.02 -5.69 5.05
C PRO A 125 -2.81 -5.59 6.36
N CYS A 126 -3.76 -4.65 6.48
CA CYS A 126 -4.63 -4.56 7.66
C CYS A 126 -5.52 -5.81 7.79
N ILE A 127 -6.12 -6.27 6.69
CA ILE A 127 -6.95 -7.48 6.68
C ILE A 127 -6.10 -8.72 7.01
N MET A 128 -4.88 -8.83 6.50
CA MET A 128 -3.96 -9.92 6.85
C MET A 128 -3.65 -9.95 8.35
N GLY A 129 -3.44 -8.77 8.97
CA GLY A 129 -3.12 -8.66 10.39
C GLY A 129 -4.30 -8.83 11.33
N PHE A 130 -5.46 -8.28 10.99
CA PHE A 130 -6.59 -8.12 11.93
C PHE A 130 -7.90 -8.75 11.44
N GLY A 131 -7.97 -9.20 10.19
CA GLY A 131 -9.18 -9.81 9.63
C GLY A 131 -9.45 -11.19 10.19
N THR A 132 -10.74 -11.53 10.27
CA THR A 132 -11.17 -12.90 10.54
C THR A 132 -10.80 -13.82 9.37
N PRO A 133 -10.80 -15.16 9.54
CA PRO A 133 -10.58 -16.08 8.43
C PRO A 133 -11.52 -15.82 7.24
N GLU A 134 -12.79 -15.51 7.52
CA GLU A 134 -13.82 -15.24 6.52
C GLU A 134 -13.52 -13.93 5.77
N GLN A 135 -13.12 -12.87 6.48
CA GLN A 135 -12.72 -11.60 5.87
C GLN A 135 -11.49 -11.78 4.98
N LYS A 136 -10.48 -12.51 5.43
CA LYS A 136 -9.28 -12.83 4.63
C LYS A 136 -9.64 -13.60 3.36
N ALA A 137 -10.45 -14.65 3.49
CA ALA A 137 -10.89 -15.49 2.38
C ALA A 137 -11.72 -14.71 1.36
N HIS A 138 -12.54 -13.75 1.82
CA HIS A 138 -13.39 -12.94 0.96
C HIS A 138 -12.61 -11.82 0.26
N TYR A 139 -11.86 -11.00 1.00
CA TYR A 139 -11.32 -9.76 0.47
C TYR A 139 -9.95 -9.92 -0.22
N LEU A 140 -9.03 -10.74 0.32
CA LEU A 140 -7.66 -10.77 -0.21
C LEU A 140 -7.59 -11.22 -1.68
N PRO A 141 -8.27 -12.30 -2.12
CA PRO A 141 -8.27 -12.66 -3.53
C PRO A 141 -8.87 -11.59 -4.45
N ARG A 142 -9.93 -10.91 -4.00
CA ARG A 142 -10.61 -9.85 -4.75
C ARG A 142 -9.79 -8.58 -4.87
N ILE A 143 -8.97 -8.27 -3.85
CA ILE A 143 -7.96 -7.21 -3.91
C ILE A 143 -6.89 -7.56 -4.95
N LEU A 144 -6.35 -8.79 -4.94
CA LEU A 144 -5.32 -9.23 -5.88
C LEU A 144 -5.78 -9.19 -7.33
N SER A 145 -6.99 -9.68 -7.60
CA SER A 145 -7.59 -9.71 -8.94
C SER A 145 -8.01 -8.33 -9.46
N GLY A 146 -8.15 -7.33 -8.57
CA GLY A 146 -8.71 -6.02 -8.88
C GLY A 146 -10.23 -6.03 -9.06
N GLU A 147 -10.92 -7.05 -8.55
CA GLU A 147 -12.39 -7.09 -8.47
C GLU A 147 -12.89 -6.09 -7.42
N ASP A 148 -12.21 -6.00 -6.28
CA ASP A 148 -12.46 -4.97 -5.29
C ASP A 148 -11.48 -3.80 -5.49
N TYR A 149 -12.01 -2.66 -5.91
CA TYR A 149 -11.30 -1.40 -6.00
C TYR A 149 -11.61 -0.55 -4.77
N TRP A 150 -10.60 -0.25 -3.99
CA TRP A 150 -10.73 0.37 -2.67
C TRP A 150 -10.44 1.86 -2.70
N CYS A 151 -11.17 2.63 -1.87
CA CYS A 151 -10.80 3.99 -1.47
C CYS A 151 -10.64 4.09 0.04
N GLN A 152 -9.99 5.18 0.49
CA GLN A 152 -9.66 5.44 1.89
C GLN A 152 -10.55 6.53 2.47
N GLY A 153 -11.35 6.22 3.50
CA GLY A 153 -12.21 7.14 4.21
C GLY A 153 -11.62 7.57 5.55
N TYR A 154 -10.57 8.42 5.56
CA TYR A 154 -9.91 8.89 6.78
C TYR A 154 -10.21 10.35 7.08
N SER A 155 -9.71 11.28 6.26
CA SER A 155 -9.81 12.71 6.49
C SER A 155 -11.24 13.22 6.47
N GLU A 156 -11.53 14.23 7.29
CA GLU A 156 -12.80 14.96 7.34
C GLU A 156 -12.53 16.46 7.17
N PRO A 157 -13.54 17.28 6.87
CA PRO A 157 -13.35 18.73 6.77
C PRO A 157 -12.67 19.37 7.99
N GLY A 158 -12.92 18.81 9.19
CA GLY A 158 -12.32 19.27 10.45
C GLY A 158 -11.18 18.38 10.99
N ALA A 159 -10.81 17.29 10.31
CA ALA A 159 -9.83 16.31 10.79
C ALA A 159 -8.95 15.80 9.65
N GLY A 160 -7.78 16.41 9.49
CA GLY A 160 -6.74 16.01 8.53
C GLY A 160 -5.50 15.52 9.25
N SER A 161 -4.51 16.41 9.50
CA SER A 161 -3.29 16.07 10.24
C SER A 161 -3.59 15.61 11.68
N ASP A 162 -4.57 16.18 12.34
CA ASP A 162 -5.15 15.66 13.57
C ASP A 162 -6.28 14.66 13.26
N LEU A 163 -5.90 13.49 12.73
CA LEU A 163 -6.85 12.46 12.34
C LEU A 163 -7.65 11.92 13.56
N ALA A 164 -7.06 11.96 14.75
CA ALA A 164 -7.73 11.50 15.97
C ALA A 164 -8.98 12.32 16.33
N SER A 165 -9.11 13.52 15.78
CA SER A 165 -10.28 14.40 15.98
C SER A 165 -11.46 14.09 15.05
N LEU A 166 -11.40 13.03 14.24
CA LEU A 166 -12.48 12.63 13.32
C LEU A 166 -13.83 12.46 14.03
N GLN A 167 -14.92 12.85 13.34
CA GLN A 167 -16.27 12.94 13.88
C GLN A 167 -17.30 12.05 13.17
N LEU A 168 -16.97 11.39 12.04
CA LEU A 168 -17.89 10.47 11.37
C LEU A 168 -18.42 9.47 12.41
N ARG A 169 -19.68 9.65 12.78
CA ARG A 169 -20.32 8.88 13.84
C ARG A 169 -20.71 7.50 13.34
N ALA A 170 -20.44 6.46 14.10
CA ALA A 170 -20.91 5.09 13.87
C ALA A 170 -21.57 4.58 15.16
N VAL A 171 -22.90 4.49 15.12
CA VAL A 171 -23.70 4.02 16.25
C VAL A 171 -24.07 2.57 16.03
N ARG A 172 -23.77 1.71 17.01
CA ARG A 172 -24.15 0.31 16.94
C ARG A 172 -25.66 0.16 17.15
N ASP A 173 -26.31 -0.55 16.23
CA ASP A 173 -27.72 -0.93 16.26
C ASP A 173 -27.82 -2.44 15.95
N GLY A 174 -27.88 -3.25 16.99
CA GLY A 174 -27.89 -4.71 16.87
C GLY A 174 -26.63 -5.28 16.20
N ASP A 175 -26.79 -5.82 15.01
CA ASP A 175 -25.76 -6.47 14.21
C ASP A 175 -25.11 -5.53 13.15
N ARG A 176 -25.39 -4.23 13.22
CA ARG A 176 -24.88 -3.22 12.29
C ARG A 176 -24.42 -1.96 13.01
N TYR A 177 -23.65 -1.15 12.30
CA TYR A 177 -23.36 0.25 12.62
C TYR A 177 -24.17 1.15 11.67
N VAL A 178 -24.71 2.25 12.18
CA VAL A 178 -25.34 3.31 11.40
C VAL A 178 -24.38 4.49 11.37
N LEU A 179 -23.94 4.87 10.16
CA LEU A 179 -22.94 5.91 9.93
C LEU A 179 -23.61 7.20 9.49
N ASN A 180 -23.20 8.33 10.12
CA ASN A 180 -23.64 9.68 9.76
C ASN A 180 -22.45 10.65 9.80
N GLY A 181 -22.24 11.42 8.72
CA GLY A 181 -21.17 12.39 8.58
C GLY A 181 -20.56 12.44 7.19
N SER A 182 -19.31 12.85 7.08
CA SER A 182 -18.63 12.91 5.78
C SER A 182 -17.14 12.68 5.87
N LYS A 183 -16.54 12.23 4.75
CA LYS A 183 -15.10 12.15 4.51
C LYS A 183 -14.73 13.05 3.34
N ILE A 184 -13.51 13.58 3.33
CA ILE A 184 -13.02 14.49 2.28
C ILE A 184 -11.65 14.04 1.77
N TRP A 185 -11.28 14.51 0.59
CA TRP A 185 -10.03 14.15 -0.09
C TRP A 185 -9.92 12.66 -0.40
N THR A 186 -11.06 11.98 -0.53
CA THR A 186 -11.10 10.56 -0.81
C THR A 186 -10.77 10.29 -2.27
N THR A 187 -9.51 9.89 -2.50
CA THR A 187 -9.01 9.59 -3.85
C THR A 187 -9.78 8.41 -4.45
N HIS A 188 -10.24 8.60 -5.70
CA HIS A 188 -10.93 7.60 -6.51
C HIS A 188 -12.22 7.03 -5.89
N ALA A 189 -12.88 7.71 -4.95
CA ALA A 189 -14.13 7.22 -4.37
C ALA A 189 -15.22 6.98 -5.43
N HIS A 190 -15.25 7.79 -6.49
CA HIS A 190 -16.17 7.65 -7.62
C HIS A 190 -15.91 6.44 -8.52
N HIS A 191 -14.78 5.76 -8.35
CA HIS A 191 -14.43 4.51 -9.03
C HIS A 191 -14.47 3.30 -8.10
N ALA A 192 -14.44 3.55 -6.78
CA ALA A 192 -14.33 2.48 -5.78
C ALA A 192 -15.65 1.77 -5.56
N ASN A 193 -15.61 0.44 -5.44
CA ASN A 193 -16.73 -0.36 -4.94
C ASN A 193 -16.61 -0.70 -3.46
N ARG A 194 -15.43 -0.46 -2.85
CA ARG A 194 -15.15 -0.69 -1.44
C ARG A 194 -14.44 0.51 -0.81
N MET A 195 -14.71 0.73 0.48
CA MET A 195 -14.00 1.72 1.29
C MET A 195 -13.52 1.09 2.59
N PHE A 196 -12.30 1.40 3.01
CA PHE A 196 -11.89 1.23 4.39
C PHE A 196 -11.94 2.57 5.10
N CYS A 197 -12.61 2.60 6.25
CA CYS A 197 -13.03 3.83 6.90
C CYS A 197 -12.74 3.82 8.39
N LEU A 198 -12.28 4.96 8.92
CA LEU A 198 -12.22 5.22 10.36
C LEU A 198 -13.47 5.98 10.80
N ALA A 199 -14.18 5.46 11.79
CA ALA A 199 -15.40 6.05 12.31
C ALA A 199 -15.38 6.16 13.84
N ARG A 200 -16.10 7.13 14.39
CA ARG A 200 -16.24 7.39 15.83
C ARG A 200 -17.34 6.52 16.42
N THR A 201 -16.96 5.51 17.20
CA THR A 201 -17.89 4.63 17.91
C THR A 201 -18.03 4.99 19.39
N ARG A 202 -17.05 5.74 19.97
CA ARG A 202 -17.08 6.19 21.34
C ARG A 202 -16.45 7.57 21.47
N THR A 203 -16.99 8.43 22.36
CA THR A 203 -16.56 9.81 22.54
C THR A 203 -15.88 10.09 23.89
N ASP A 204 -15.95 9.16 24.83
CA ASP A 204 -15.28 9.25 26.12
C ASP A 204 -13.83 8.77 26.05
N GLY A 205 -12.97 9.35 26.89
CA GLY A 205 -11.57 8.99 26.99
C GLY A 205 -10.67 9.68 25.95
N ARG A 206 -9.56 9.01 25.58
CA ARG A 206 -8.63 9.54 24.57
C ARG A 206 -9.26 9.46 23.17
N PRO A 207 -9.10 10.49 22.33
CA PRO A 207 -9.68 10.51 20.97
C PRO A 207 -9.38 9.23 20.16
N GLN A 208 -8.16 8.72 20.25
CA GLN A 208 -7.74 7.51 19.54
C GLN A 208 -8.50 6.24 19.99
N ALA A 209 -8.90 6.19 21.27
CA ALA A 209 -9.54 5.01 21.86
C ALA A 209 -11.03 4.86 21.53
N GLY A 210 -11.61 5.77 20.74
CA GLY A 210 -13.02 5.70 20.32
C GLY A 210 -13.18 5.53 18.82
N ILE A 211 -12.14 5.10 18.12
CA ILE A 211 -12.13 4.93 16.68
C ILE A 211 -12.24 3.45 16.33
N THR A 212 -13.12 3.12 15.39
CA THR A 212 -13.31 1.76 14.85
C THR A 212 -12.99 1.74 13.35
N PHE A 213 -12.37 0.68 12.89
CA PHE A 213 -12.04 0.46 11.47
C PHE A 213 -13.14 -0.38 10.81
N LEU A 214 -13.75 0.15 9.77
CA LEU A 214 -14.88 -0.46 9.07
C LEU A 214 -14.57 -0.67 7.58
N LEU A 215 -15.05 -1.78 7.03
CA LEU A 215 -15.01 -2.12 5.61
C LEU A 215 -16.40 -1.89 5.02
N LEU A 216 -16.52 -0.94 4.09
CA LEU A 216 -17.83 -0.50 3.55
C LEU A 216 -17.98 -0.94 2.10
N ASP A 217 -19.25 -1.18 1.73
CA ASP A 217 -19.69 -1.23 0.35
C ASP A 217 -20.06 0.19 -0.11
N MET A 218 -19.43 0.66 -1.19
CA MET A 218 -19.72 2.00 -1.72
C MET A 218 -21.08 2.11 -2.41
N ALA A 219 -21.73 0.98 -2.71
CA ALA A 219 -23.10 0.91 -3.22
C ALA A 219 -24.16 0.89 -2.11
N ALA A 220 -23.76 0.94 -0.82
CA ALA A 220 -24.72 0.97 0.30
C ALA A 220 -25.62 2.20 0.21
N ALA A 221 -26.90 2.00 0.53
CA ALA A 221 -27.88 3.09 0.59
C ALA A 221 -27.39 4.17 1.57
N GLY A 222 -27.55 5.45 1.19
CA GLY A 222 -27.11 6.61 1.98
C GLY A 222 -25.67 7.05 1.71
N VAL A 223 -24.88 6.31 0.92
CA VAL A 223 -23.56 6.77 0.46
C VAL A 223 -23.74 7.69 -0.75
N ARG A 224 -23.17 8.90 -0.68
CA ARG A 224 -23.13 9.85 -1.79
C ARG A 224 -21.70 10.36 -1.99
N VAL A 225 -21.26 10.37 -3.25
CA VAL A 225 -19.91 10.80 -3.64
C VAL A 225 -20.00 12.06 -4.48
N ASP A 226 -19.41 13.16 -3.99
CA ASP A 226 -19.37 14.44 -4.70
C ASP A 226 -17.94 14.73 -5.19
N PRO A 227 -17.76 15.20 -6.43
CA PRO A 227 -16.45 15.50 -6.99
C PRO A 227 -15.82 16.72 -6.34
N ILE A 228 -14.50 16.67 -6.17
CA ILE A 228 -13.66 17.84 -5.91
C ILE A 228 -12.75 18.00 -7.12
N ILE A 229 -12.90 19.10 -7.84
CA ILE A 229 -12.06 19.40 -9.00
C ILE A 229 -10.78 20.08 -8.51
N THR A 230 -9.65 19.50 -8.87
CA THR A 230 -8.33 19.99 -8.49
C THR A 230 -7.94 21.24 -9.28
N LEU A 231 -6.84 21.90 -8.88
CA LEU A 231 -6.30 23.05 -9.60
C LEU A 231 -5.91 22.71 -11.06
N ALA A 232 -5.56 21.45 -11.32
CA ALA A 232 -5.27 20.93 -12.66
C ALA A 232 -6.52 20.68 -13.51
N GLY A 233 -7.73 20.88 -12.96
CA GLY A 233 -9.00 20.61 -13.64
C GLY A 233 -9.42 19.15 -13.61
N GLU A 234 -8.74 18.30 -12.85
CA GLU A 234 -8.99 16.86 -12.79
C GLU A 234 -9.95 16.49 -11.65
N HIS A 235 -10.76 15.44 -11.87
CA HIS A 235 -11.57 14.81 -10.84
C HIS A 235 -10.86 13.56 -10.31
N GLU A 236 -10.03 13.72 -9.30
CA GLU A 236 -9.30 12.63 -8.65
C GLU A 236 -9.79 12.36 -7.23
N VAL A 237 -10.12 13.41 -6.51
CA VAL A 237 -10.54 13.36 -5.11
C VAL A 237 -12.00 13.72 -4.94
N ASN A 238 -12.58 13.28 -3.83
CA ASN A 238 -14.01 13.41 -3.58
C ASN A 238 -14.30 13.80 -2.13
N GLN A 239 -15.47 14.36 -1.91
CA GLN A 239 -16.15 14.33 -0.62
C GLN A 239 -17.17 13.20 -0.63
N VAL A 240 -17.19 12.38 0.41
CA VAL A 240 -18.12 11.26 0.56
C VAL A 240 -19.00 11.52 1.76
N PHE A 241 -20.32 11.47 1.56
CA PHE A 241 -21.34 11.69 2.59
C PHE A 241 -21.96 10.36 2.98
N PHE A 242 -22.29 10.25 4.26
CA PHE A 242 -22.95 9.10 4.86
C PHE A 242 -24.22 9.61 5.56
N ASP A 243 -25.38 9.12 5.11
CA ASP A 243 -26.71 9.45 5.64
C ASP A 243 -27.41 8.13 6.00
N ASP A 244 -27.42 7.80 7.29
CA ASP A 244 -27.91 6.54 7.86
C ASP A 244 -27.34 5.28 7.17
N VAL A 245 -26.08 5.32 6.78
CA VAL A 245 -25.43 4.19 6.09
C VAL A 245 -25.25 3.01 7.04
N CYS A 246 -25.86 1.89 6.70
CA CYS A 246 -25.77 0.66 7.48
C CYS A 246 -24.56 -0.18 7.09
N VAL A 247 -23.70 -0.50 8.07
CA VAL A 247 -22.54 -1.36 7.91
C VAL A 247 -22.63 -2.55 8.86
N PRO A 248 -22.66 -3.80 8.37
CA PRO A 248 -22.69 -4.98 9.24
C PRO A 248 -21.53 -5.01 10.24
N VAL A 249 -21.77 -5.47 11.46
CA VAL A 249 -20.71 -5.66 12.47
C VAL A 249 -19.63 -6.64 11.96
N ALA A 250 -20.00 -7.60 11.13
CA ALA A 250 -19.09 -8.52 10.47
C ALA A 250 -18.07 -7.82 9.54
N ASN A 251 -18.34 -6.57 9.12
CA ASN A 251 -17.42 -5.74 8.33
C ASN A 251 -16.50 -4.84 9.19
N ARG A 252 -16.53 -4.99 10.52
CA ARG A 252 -15.55 -4.39 11.40
C ARG A 252 -14.22 -5.14 11.29
N LEU A 253 -13.13 -4.41 11.05
CA LEU A 253 -11.79 -4.97 11.03
C LEU A 253 -11.13 -4.80 12.42
N GLY A 254 -10.78 -5.90 13.04
CA GLY A 254 -10.29 -5.92 14.41
C GLY A 254 -11.39 -5.64 15.44
N GLU A 255 -11.00 -5.20 16.64
CA GLU A 255 -11.93 -4.95 17.73
C GLU A 255 -12.55 -3.55 17.68
N GLU A 256 -13.76 -3.41 18.22
CA GLU A 256 -14.42 -2.11 18.36
C GLU A 256 -13.59 -1.16 19.21
N ASN A 257 -13.50 0.11 18.82
CA ASN A 257 -12.67 1.14 19.45
C ASN A 257 -11.15 0.91 19.37
N GLN A 258 -10.68 -0.05 18.55
CA GLN A 258 -9.26 -0.34 18.31
C GLN A 258 -8.80 0.01 16.88
N GLY A 259 -9.61 0.72 16.12
CA GLY A 259 -9.31 1.09 14.73
C GLY A 259 -8.03 1.91 14.57
N TRP A 260 -7.65 2.69 15.60
CA TRP A 260 -6.37 3.41 15.63
C TRP A 260 -5.16 2.46 15.64
N THR A 261 -5.26 1.34 16.35
CA THR A 261 -4.21 0.30 16.39
C THR A 261 -4.09 -0.39 15.02
N VAL A 262 -5.23 -0.69 14.39
CA VAL A 262 -5.26 -1.29 13.05
C VAL A 262 -4.58 -0.38 12.03
N GLU A 263 -4.88 0.90 12.06
CA GLU A 263 -4.29 1.92 11.18
C GLU A 263 -2.78 2.06 11.40
N ASN A 264 -2.32 2.21 12.65
CA ASN A 264 -0.90 2.40 12.96
C ASN A 264 -0.04 1.19 12.59
N THR A 265 -0.58 -0.03 12.59
CA THR A 265 0.15 -1.23 12.18
C THR A 265 0.51 -1.18 10.69
N PHE A 266 -0.32 -0.56 9.86
CA PHE A 266 0.01 -0.28 8.47
C PHE A 266 1.30 0.56 8.35
N TRP A 267 1.43 1.66 9.12
CA TRP A 267 2.61 2.52 9.11
C TRP A 267 3.84 1.84 9.72
N SER A 268 3.66 1.01 10.77
CA SER A 268 4.75 0.30 11.43
C SER A 268 5.24 -0.92 10.65
N SER A 269 4.40 -1.63 9.90
CA SER A 269 4.83 -2.75 9.06
C SER A 269 5.71 -2.29 7.89
N SER A 270 5.46 -1.09 7.35
CA SER A 270 6.37 -0.44 6.39
C SER A 270 7.67 0.03 7.06
N ALA A 271 7.68 0.25 8.38
CA ALA A 271 8.85 0.66 9.18
C ALA A 271 9.53 -0.52 9.89
N ALA A 272 8.78 -1.56 10.29
CA ALA A 272 9.31 -2.75 10.99
C ALA A 272 10.02 -3.73 10.06
N ALA A 273 9.75 -3.68 8.75
CA ALA A 273 10.63 -4.30 7.76
C ALA A 273 12.07 -3.74 7.83
N ARG A 274 12.27 -2.60 8.51
CA ARG A 274 13.58 -1.98 8.75
C ARG A 274 14.21 -2.31 10.12
N ARG A 275 13.55 -3.10 10.99
CA ARG A 275 14.05 -3.46 12.32
C ARG A 275 13.86 -4.94 12.62
N ARG A 276 14.65 -5.79 11.96
CA ARG A 276 15.09 -7.07 12.56
C ARG A 276 16.60 -6.97 12.70
N PRO A 277 17.16 -6.84 13.94
CA PRO A 277 18.55 -7.17 14.18
C PRO A 277 18.70 -8.67 13.98
N GLY A 278 19.75 -9.08 13.23
CA GLY A 278 20.23 -10.44 13.13
C GLY A 278 20.76 -10.95 14.47
#